data_98fb75bb478d52f36b36f1eb42edce71
#
_entry.id   98fb75bb478d52f36b36f1eb42edce71
#
_cell.length_a   1.000
_cell.length_b   1.000
_cell.length_c   1.000
_cell.angle_alpha   90.00
_cell.angle_beta   90.00
_cell.angle_gamma   90.00
#
_symmetry.space_group_name_H-M   'P 1'
#
loop_
_entity.id
_entity.type
_entity.pdbx_description
1 polymer ?
#
loop_
_entity_poly.entity_id
_entity_poly.type
_entity_poly.pdbx_seq_one_letter_code
_entity_poly.pdbx_strand_id
1 'polypeptide(L)'
;AGMREPKDVASVIKYGNIGKENASEGWRALMFMAEVYGNKENGDSIKWLETIKEGAQRFPEQDFFVGNIMDYYLQRGMVDEGLAQIDQLLATNEKPYFLYVKGVLLYEKKDYEAAHAALDKVIAAGGDLVAEAYSKKGDIYFFPAQQIVEENSSLNIDDPKYNANEAKIKEAYELAKPFYEKAKELEPDNQQIWGQMLLRIYWTLNKAEYEALEKEMGY
;
A
#
# COMPACT_ATOMS: atom_id res chain seq x y z
N ALA A 1 -8.21 18.59 -24.90
CA ALA A 1 -8.93 17.41 -24.41
C ALA A 1 -9.63 16.74 -25.60
N GLY A 2 -8.90 15.89 -26.32
CA GLY A 2 -9.47 15.09 -27.41
C GLY A 2 -10.25 13.94 -26.82
N MET A 3 -11.56 13.88 -27.12
CA MET A 3 -12.33 12.65 -26.92
C MET A 3 -11.63 11.55 -27.73
N ARG A 4 -11.07 10.56 -27.02
CA ARG A 4 -10.58 9.35 -27.69
C ARG A 4 -11.83 8.60 -28.17
N GLU A 5 -11.91 8.34 -29.48
CA GLU A 5 -12.88 7.41 -30.04
C GLU A 5 -12.82 6.08 -29.28
N PRO A 6 -13.93 5.34 -29.15
CA PRO A 6 -13.92 4.04 -28.50
C PRO A 6 -12.86 3.18 -29.21
N LYS A 7 -11.86 2.74 -28.45
CA LYS A 7 -10.78 1.90 -28.95
C LYS A 7 -11.42 0.66 -29.61
N ASP A 8 -11.08 0.38 -30.85
CA ASP A 8 -11.43 -0.89 -31.46
C ASP A 8 -10.71 -2.02 -30.72
N VAL A 9 -11.48 -2.67 -29.82
CA VAL A 9 -11.01 -3.76 -28.95
C VAL A 9 -10.29 -4.85 -29.73
N ALA A 10 -10.83 -5.23 -30.90
CA ALA A 10 -10.25 -6.29 -31.72
C ALA A 10 -8.85 -5.88 -32.28
N SER A 11 -8.73 -4.64 -32.70
CA SER A 11 -7.45 -4.08 -33.15
C SER A 11 -6.44 -3.96 -32.01
N VAL A 12 -6.85 -3.49 -30.83
CA VAL A 12 -5.94 -3.42 -29.67
C VAL A 12 -5.42 -4.80 -29.30
N ILE A 13 -6.27 -5.83 -29.26
CA ILE A 13 -5.85 -7.19 -28.95
C ILE A 13 -4.95 -7.76 -30.04
N LYS A 14 -5.29 -7.56 -31.30
CA LYS A 14 -4.49 -8.04 -32.44
C LYS A 14 -3.08 -7.44 -32.44
N TYR A 15 -2.97 -6.13 -32.39
CA TYR A 15 -1.68 -5.43 -32.41
C TYR A 15 -0.95 -5.52 -31.06
N GLY A 16 -1.69 -5.64 -29.97
CA GLY A 16 -1.14 -5.90 -28.66
C GLY A 16 -0.40 -7.24 -28.59
N ASN A 17 -0.97 -8.31 -29.14
CA ASN A 17 -0.31 -9.61 -29.21
C ASN A 17 0.96 -9.61 -30.05
N ILE A 18 1.05 -8.74 -31.06
CA ILE A 18 2.27 -8.56 -31.84
C ILE A 18 3.26 -7.69 -31.08
N GLY A 19 2.79 -6.56 -30.53
CA GLY A 19 3.63 -5.56 -29.87
C GLY A 19 4.23 -6.06 -28.56
N LYS A 20 3.53 -6.93 -27.82
CA LYS A 20 4.03 -7.47 -26.56
C LYS A 20 5.31 -8.31 -26.71
N GLU A 21 5.58 -8.82 -27.90
CA GLU A 21 6.82 -9.58 -28.18
C GLU A 21 8.06 -8.70 -28.27
N ASN A 22 7.90 -7.37 -28.33
CA ASN A 22 9.02 -6.44 -28.28
C ASN A 22 9.72 -6.49 -26.91
N ALA A 23 11.03 -6.71 -26.91
CA ALA A 23 11.80 -6.90 -25.70
C ALA A 23 11.86 -5.65 -24.80
N SER A 24 11.84 -4.44 -25.38
CA SER A 24 11.97 -3.17 -24.65
C SER A 24 10.64 -2.44 -24.44
N GLU A 25 9.70 -2.53 -25.38
CA GLU A 25 8.47 -1.74 -25.40
C GLU A 25 7.20 -2.60 -25.24
N GLY A 26 7.35 -3.90 -25.12
CA GLY A 26 6.23 -4.86 -25.00
C GLY A 26 5.32 -4.58 -23.79
N TRP A 27 5.86 -3.96 -22.75
CA TRP A 27 5.08 -3.54 -21.58
C TRP A 27 3.94 -2.56 -21.93
N ARG A 28 4.14 -1.67 -22.91
CA ARG A 28 3.07 -0.74 -23.36
C ARG A 28 1.92 -1.49 -24.02
N ALA A 29 2.24 -2.50 -24.82
CA ALA A 29 1.23 -3.34 -25.46
C ALA A 29 0.43 -4.11 -24.40
N LEU A 30 1.09 -4.68 -23.39
CA LEU A 30 0.43 -5.37 -22.27
C LEU A 30 -0.43 -4.40 -21.43
N MET A 31 0.02 -3.16 -21.19
CA MET A 31 -0.80 -2.16 -20.51
C MET A 31 -2.09 -1.84 -21.29
N PHE A 32 -2.01 -1.63 -22.60
CA PHE A 32 -3.19 -1.38 -23.43
C PHE A 32 -4.13 -2.59 -23.48
N MET A 33 -3.59 -3.80 -23.54
CA MET A 33 -4.40 -5.03 -23.48
C MET A 33 -5.08 -5.15 -22.11
N ALA A 34 -4.38 -4.89 -21.02
CA ALA A 34 -4.95 -4.87 -19.68
C ALA A 34 -6.08 -3.82 -19.53
N GLU A 35 -5.89 -2.61 -20.09
CA GLU A 35 -6.95 -1.59 -20.11
C GLU A 35 -8.23 -2.09 -20.80
N VAL A 36 -8.07 -2.81 -21.90
CA VAL A 36 -9.20 -3.39 -22.64
C VAL A 36 -9.86 -4.52 -21.86
N TYR A 37 -9.08 -5.45 -21.32
CA TYR A 37 -9.61 -6.59 -20.55
C TYR A 37 -10.17 -6.16 -19.19
N GLY A 38 -9.68 -5.06 -18.60
CA GLY A 38 -10.17 -4.50 -17.34
C GLY A 38 -11.42 -3.63 -17.49
N ASN A 39 -11.96 -3.45 -18.71
CA ASN A 39 -13.16 -2.65 -18.92
C ASN A 39 -14.36 -3.23 -18.16
N LYS A 40 -15.10 -2.38 -17.43
CA LYS A 40 -16.20 -2.82 -16.56
C LYS A 40 -17.41 -3.37 -17.33
N GLU A 41 -17.61 -2.93 -18.57
CA GLU A 41 -18.80 -3.30 -19.37
C GLU A 41 -18.59 -4.57 -20.19
N ASN A 42 -17.40 -4.72 -20.80
CA ASN A 42 -17.10 -5.77 -21.75
C ASN A 42 -15.76 -6.48 -21.47
N GLY A 43 -15.24 -6.34 -20.26
CA GLY A 43 -13.93 -6.87 -19.89
C GLY A 43 -13.93 -8.37 -19.62
N ASP A 44 -12.73 -8.93 -19.64
CA ASP A 44 -12.42 -10.31 -19.30
C ASP A 44 -11.42 -10.32 -18.15
N SER A 45 -11.92 -10.49 -16.93
CA SER A 45 -11.10 -10.41 -15.72
C SER A 45 -10.03 -11.51 -15.65
N ILE A 46 -10.24 -12.63 -16.30
CA ILE A 46 -9.25 -13.73 -16.37
C ILE A 46 -8.09 -13.29 -17.27
N LYS A 47 -8.38 -12.86 -18.49
CA LYS A 47 -7.37 -12.35 -19.42
C LYS A 47 -6.68 -11.10 -18.90
N TRP A 48 -7.40 -10.24 -18.19
CA TRP A 48 -6.82 -9.10 -17.53
C TRP A 48 -5.73 -9.54 -16.55
N LEU A 49 -6.05 -10.47 -15.63
CA LEU A 49 -5.10 -10.96 -14.65
C LEU A 49 -3.91 -11.69 -15.29
N GLU A 50 -4.14 -12.50 -16.31
CA GLU A 50 -3.07 -13.16 -17.09
C GLU A 50 -2.14 -12.14 -17.73
N THR A 51 -2.70 -11.08 -18.34
CA THR A 51 -1.93 -10.00 -18.98
C THR A 51 -1.10 -9.22 -17.96
N ILE A 52 -1.67 -8.91 -16.79
CA ILE A 52 -0.98 -8.24 -15.71
C ILE A 52 0.16 -9.09 -15.15
N LYS A 53 -0.06 -10.41 -14.96
CA LYS A 53 0.99 -11.34 -14.50
C LYS A 53 2.12 -11.49 -15.53
N GLU A 54 1.78 -11.61 -16.83
CA GLU A 54 2.78 -11.62 -17.90
C GLU A 54 3.63 -10.35 -17.87
N GLY A 55 2.99 -9.18 -17.70
CA GLY A 55 3.68 -7.90 -17.60
C GLY A 55 4.65 -7.84 -16.42
N ALA A 56 4.22 -8.27 -15.23
CA ALA A 56 5.06 -8.26 -14.04
C ALA A 56 6.28 -9.19 -14.15
N GLN A 57 6.15 -10.33 -14.82
CA GLN A 57 7.26 -11.26 -15.04
C GLN A 57 8.27 -10.76 -16.08
N ARG A 58 7.78 -10.20 -17.18
CA ARG A 58 8.62 -9.81 -18.32
C ARG A 58 9.21 -8.43 -18.17
N PHE A 59 8.52 -7.55 -17.47
CA PHE A 59 8.87 -6.13 -17.30
C PHE A 59 8.79 -5.74 -15.81
N PRO A 60 9.62 -6.36 -14.96
CA PRO A 60 9.56 -6.15 -13.50
C PRO A 60 9.93 -4.72 -13.08
N GLU A 61 10.52 -3.92 -13.97
CA GLU A 61 10.78 -2.50 -13.77
C GLU A 61 9.52 -1.63 -13.88
N GLN A 62 8.42 -2.18 -14.40
CA GLN A 62 7.16 -1.47 -14.56
C GLN A 62 6.23 -1.73 -13.38
N ASP A 63 6.23 -0.83 -12.39
CA ASP A 63 5.45 -0.94 -11.14
C ASP A 63 3.93 -1.07 -11.38
N PHE A 64 3.45 -0.59 -12.52
CA PHE A 64 2.05 -0.72 -12.94
C PHE A 64 1.51 -2.14 -12.80
N PHE A 65 2.25 -3.14 -13.25
CA PHE A 65 1.77 -4.52 -13.25
C PHE A 65 1.65 -5.08 -11.82
N VAL A 66 2.67 -4.85 -11.01
CA VAL A 66 2.70 -5.35 -9.62
C VAL A 66 1.66 -4.65 -8.76
N GLY A 67 1.49 -3.33 -8.93
CA GLY A 67 0.43 -2.57 -8.24
C GLY A 67 -0.96 -3.12 -8.56
N ASN A 68 -1.23 -3.39 -9.84
CA ASN A 68 -2.52 -3.98 -10.24
C ASN A 68 -2.73 -5.42 -9.71
N ILE A 69 -1.67 -6.23 -9.60
CA ILE A 69 -1.74 -7.55 -8.96
C ILE A 69 -2.12 -7.39 -7.48
N MET A 70 -1.45 -6.49 -6.78
CA MET A 70 -1.73 -6.21 -5.37
C MET A 70 -3.19 -5.80 -5.17
N ASP A 71 -3.66 -4.80 -5.90
CA ASP A 71 -5.04 -4.31 -5.83
C ASP A 71 -6.06 -5.42 -6.11
N TYR A 72 -5.79 -6.25 -7.11
CA TYR A 72 -6.67 -7.37 -7.44
C TYR A 72 -6.84 -8.35 -6.27
N TYR A 73 -5.74 -8.75 -5.65
CA TYR A 73 -5.78 -9.72 -4.56
C TYR A 73 -6.34 -9.11 -3.27
N LEU A 74 -5.95 -7.86 -2.93
CA LEU A 74 -6.45 -7.15 -1.75
C LEU A 74 -7.96 -6.93 -1.81
N GLN A 75 -8.49 -6.41 -2.92
CA GLN A 75 -9.92 -6.16 -3.09
C GLN A 75 -10.78 -7.43 -2.99
N ARG A 76 -10.20 -8.61 -3.21
CA ARG A 76 -10.88 -9.90 -3.12
C ARG A 76 -10.60 -10.67 -1.84
N GLY A 77 -9.80 -10.12 -0.95
CA GLY A 77 -9.37 -10.80 0.26
C GLY A 77 -8.47 -12.03 0.01
N MET A 78 -7.87 -12.11 -1.17
CA MET A 78 -7.02 -13.23 -1.62
C MET A 78 -5.54 -12.93 -1.28
N VAL A 79 -5.28 -12.65 0.00
CA VAL A 79 -3.96 -12.18 0.45
C VAL A 79 -2.88 -13.25 0.29
N ASP A 80 -3.21 -14.51 0.54
CA ASP A 80 -2.25 -15.63 0.43
C ASP A 80 -1.82 -15.86 -1.03
N GLU A 81 -2.73 -15.76 -1.99
CA GLU A 81 -2.42 -15.84 -3.41
C GLU A 81 -1.57 -14.64 -3.87
N GLY A 82 -1.86 -13.45 -3.33
CA GLY A 82 -1.06 -12.25 -3.54
C GLY A 82 0.37 -12.43 -3.04
N LEU A 83 0.55 -12.96 -1.84
CA LEU A 83 1.86 -13.29 -1.26
C LEU A 83 2.62 -14.31 -2.10
N ALA A 84 1.95 -15.39 -2.53
CA ALA A 84 2.58 -16.39 -3.38
C ALA A 84 3.06 -15.79 -4.73
N GLN A 85 2.29 -14.87 -5.31
CA GLN A 85 2.70 -14.18 -6.54
C GLN A 85 3.90 -13.25 -6.32
N ILE A 86 3.91 -12.47 -5.24
CA ILE A 86 5.03 -11.58 -4.91
C ILE A 86 6.30 -12.39 -4.60
N ASP A 87 6.18 -13.52 -3.90
CA ASP A 87 7.32 -14.39 -3.61
C ASP A 87 7.95 -14.96 -4.90
N GLN A 88 7.14 -15.30 -5.90
CA GLN A 88 7.65 -15.71 -7.22
C GLN A 88 8.42 -14.58 -7.92
N LEU A 89 7.94 -13.34 -7.86
CA LEU A 89 8.63 -12.19 -8.42
C LEU A 89 9.94 -11.89 -7.68
N LEU A 90 9.92 -11.95 -6.35
CA LEU A 90 11.11 -11.75 -5.51
C LEU A 90 12.18 -12.82 -5.71
N ALA A 91 11.81 -14.05 -6.07
CA ALA A 91 12.76 -15.12 -6.37
C ALA A 91 13.62 -14.82 -7.62
N THR A 92 13.16 -13.96 -8.50
CA THR A 92 13.86 -13.58 -9.74
C THR A 92 14.39 -12.15 -9.72
N ASN A 93 13.79 -11.26 -8.91
CA ASN A 93 14.16 -9.85 -8.83
C ASN A 93 13.84 -9.30 -7.44
N GLU A 94 14.86 -9.02 -6.64
CA GLU A 94 14.72 -8.46 -5.27
C GLU A 94 14.53 -6.92 -5.31
N LYS A 95 13.55 -6.44 -6.06
CA LYS A 95 13.24 -5.01 -6.18
C LYS A 95 12.62 -4.48 -4.88
N PRO A 96 13.04 -3.29 -4.37
CA PRO A 96 12.47 -2.69 -3.16
C PRO A 96 10.93 -2.54 -3.21
N TYR A 97 10.38 -2.21 -4.37
CA TYR A 97 8.94 -2.13 -4.57
C TYR A 97 8.21 -3.47 -4.30
N PHE A 98 8.79 -4.60 -4.70
CA PHE A 98 8.20 -5.92 -4.42
C PHE A 98 8.26 -6.28 -2.94
N LEU A 99 9.34 -5.88 -2.26
CA LEU A 99 9.45 -6.02 -0.80
C LEU A 99 8.42 -5.15 -0.08
N TYR A 100 8.18 -3.92 -0.54
CA TYR A 100 7.15 -3.04 -0.02
C TYR A 100 5.75 -3.66 -0.19
N VAL A 101 5.42 -4.13 -1.39
CA VAL A 101 4.15 -4.82 -1.67
C VAL A 101 3.98 -6.04 -0.77
N LYS A 102 5.04 -6.83 -0.58
CA LYS A 102 5.03 -7.97 0.37
C LYS A 102 4.73 -7.51 1.79
N GLY A 103 5.35 -6.43 2.24
CA GLY A 103 5.10 -5.84 3.56
C GLY A 103 3.64 -5.43 3.74
N VAL A 104 3.03 -4.80 2.72
CA VAL A 104 1.61 -4.41 2.73
C VAL A 104 0.70 -5.65 2.80
N LEU A 105 0.94 -6.67 1.98
CA LEU A 105 0.15 -7.91 2.00
C LEU A 105 0.26 -8.65 3.34
N LEU A 106 1.44 -8.69 3.94
CA LEU A 106 1.64 -9.29 5.27
C LEU A 106 0.93 -8.49 6.36
N TYR A 107 0.92 -7.16 6.26
CA TYR A 107 0.13 -6.29 7.14
C TYR A 107 -1.38 -6.63 7.04
N GLU A 108 -1.93 -6.76 5.85
CA GLU A 108 -3.33 -7.13 5.64
C GLU A 108 -3.66 -8.53 6.19
N LYS A 109 -2.70 -9.45 6.10
CA LYS A 109 -2.77 -10.78 6.72
C LYS A 109 -2.69 -10.73 8.26
N LYS A 110 -2.33 -9.58 8.84
CA LYS A 110 -2.03 -9.37 10.26
C LYS A 110 -0.80 -10.14 10.75
N ASP A 111 0.07 -10.54 9.84
CA ASP A 111 1.40 -11.07 10.15
C ASP A 111 2.39 -9.88 10.32
N TYR A 112 2.24 -9.19 11.43
CA TYR A 112 2.93 -7.93 11.68
C TYR A 112 4.44 -8.10 11.84
N GLU A 113 4.90 -9.23 12.36
CA GLU A 113 6.33 -9.52 12.47
C GLU A 113 6.97 -9.66 11.08
N ALA A 114 6.36 -10.47 10.22
CA ALA A 114 6.85 -10.64 8.85
C ALA A 114 6.71 -9.34 8.02
N ALA A 115 5.64 -8.55 8.25
CA ALA A 115 5.47 -7.25 7.62
C ALA A 115 6.61 -6.28 8.00
N HIS A 116 6.96 -6.18 9.29
CA HIS A 116 8.10 -5.41 9.76
C HIS A 116 9.40 -5.84 9.07
N ALA A 117 9.68 -7.15 9.02
CA ALA A 117 10.90 -7.67 8.40
C ALA A 117 11.00 -7.36 6.90
N ALA A 118 9.86 -7.40 6.17
CA ALA A 118 9.82 -7.02 4.76
C ALA A 118 10.07 -5.51 4.57
N LEU A 119 9.43 -4.66 5.37
CA LEU A 119 9.60 -3.21 5.33
C LEU A 119 11.01 -2.77 5.76
N ASP A 120 11.64 -3.46 6.71
CA ASP A 120 13.04 -3.21 7.08
C ASP A 120 14.00 -3.45 5.91
N LYS A 121 13.74 -4.43 5.06
CA LYS A 121 14.52 -4.63 3.83
C LYS A 121 14.33 -3.48 2.84
N VAL A 122 13.12 -2.92 2.72
CA VAL A 122 12.86 -1.72 1.90
C VAL A 122 13.69 -0.54 2.43
N ILE A 123 13.65 -0.30 3.73
CA ILE A 123 14.40 0.77 4.38
C ILE A 123 15.91 0.59 4.17
N ALA A 124 16.42 -0.63 4.33
CA ALA A 124 17.83 -0.95 4.12
C ALA A 124 18.29 -0.80 2.66
N ALA A 125 17.40 -1.06 1.70
CA ALA A 125 17.68 -0.86 0.28
C ALA A 125 17.72 0.64 -0.11
N GLY A 126 17.08 1.51 0.65
CA GLY A 126 17.00 2.95 0.36
C GLY A 126 16.05 3.28 -0.80
N GLY A 127 16.11 4.53 -1.26
CA GLY A 127 15.30 5.01 -2.39
C GLY A 127 13.96 5.61 -1.97
N ASP A 128 13.08 5.79 -2.96
CA ASP A 128 11.87 6.63 -2.84
C ASP A 128 10.76 6.03 -1.93
N LEU A 129 10.85 4.72 -1.60
CA LEU A 129 9.83 4.05 -0.78
C LEU A 129 10.18 4.00 0.72
N VAL A 130 11.26 4.66 1.15
CA VAL A 130 11.70 4.58 2.56
C VAL A 130 10.72 5.28 3.48
N ALA A 131 10.17 6.43 3.09
CA ALA A 131 9.19 7.16 3.89
C ALA A 131 7.88 6.38 4.02
N GLU A 132 7.38 5.81 2.92
CA GLU A 132 6.18 4.95 2.92
C GLU A 132 6.39 3.67 3.74
N ALA A 133 7.60 3.09 3.70
CA ALA A 133 7.90 1.92 4.51
C ALA A 133 7.88 2.26 6.01
N TYR A 134 8.41 3.40 6.41
CA TYR A 134 8.27 3.90 7.79
C TYR A 134 6.81 4.14 8.16
N SER A 135 6.04 4.84 7.31
CA SER A 135 4.62 5.04 7.53
C SER A 135 3.89 3.71 7.74
N LYS A 136 4.12 2.73 6.86
CA LYS A 136 3.49 1.41 6.96
C LYS A 136 3.89 0.64 8.23
N LYS A 137 5.11 0.82 8.74
CA LYS A 137 5.51 0.30 10.06
C LYS A 137 4.75 0.98 11.20
N GLY A 138 4.44 2.27 11.09
CA GLY A 138 3.56 2.99 12.01
C GLY A 138 2.13 2.44 12.01
N ASP A 139 1.59 2.13 10.82
CA ASP A 139 0.26 1.58 10.63
C ASP A 139 0.03 0.29 11.43
N ILE A 140 1.06 -0.54 11.60
CA ILE A 140 1.01 -1.81 12.33
C ILE A 140 0.57 -1.62 13.79
N TYR A 141 0.93 -0.49 14.39
CA TYR A 141 0.54 -0.16 15.77
C TYR A 141 -0.68 0.75 15.81
N PHE A 142 -0.76 1.71 14.88
CA PHE A 142 -1.77 2.75 14.89
C PHE A 142 -3.18 2.22 14.62
N PHE A 143 -3.40 1.48 13.54
CA PHE A 143 -4.75 1.05 13.16
C PHE A 143 -5.37 0.01 14.10
N PRO A 144 -4.66 -0.96 14.67
CA PRO A 144 -5.23 -1.78 15.75
C PRO A 144 -5.65 -0.95 16.97
N ALA A 145 -4.91 0.10 17.32
CA ALA A 145 -5.29 1.00 18.40
C ALA A 145 -6.56 1.80 18.06
N GLN A 146 -6.77 2.21 16.80
CA GLN A 146 -8.00 2.87 16.36
C GLN A 146 -9.24 1.96 16.56
N GLN A 147 -9.13 0.66 16.37
CA GLN A 147 -10.22 -0.29 16.67
C GLN A 147 -10.57 -0.27 18.16
N ILE A 148 -9.57 -0.18 19.03
CA ILE A 148 -9.79 -0.04 20.48
C ILE A 148 -10.45 1.30 20.82
N VAL A 149 -10.08 2.39 20.13
CA VAL A 149 -10.73 3.71 20.30
C VAL A 149 -12.22 3.62 19.93
N GLU A 150 -12.55 2.94 18.84
CA GLU A 150 -13.95 2.72 18.44
C GLU A 150 -14.72 1.90 19.47
N GLU A 151 -14.13 0.83 20.02
CA GLU A 151 -14.73 0.07 21.11
C GLU A 151 -14.99 0.95 22.34
N ASN A 152 -14.03 1.80 22.73
CA ASN A 152 -14.16 2.68 23.88
C ASN A 152 -15.30 3.69 23.73
N SER A 153 -15.62 4.12 22.50
CA SER A 153 -16.70 5.08 22.26
C SER A 153 -18.07 4.60 22.76
N SER A 154 -18.25 3.29 22.89
CA SER A 154 -19.48 2.64 23.39
C SER A 154 -19.45 2.31 24.89
N LEU A 155 -18.31 2.48 25.56
CA LEU A 155 -18.15 2.16 26.98
C LEU A 155 -18.44 3.39 27.86
N ASN A 156 -18.92 3.12 29.10
CA ASN A 156 -18.96 4.17 30.10
C ASN A 156 -17.53 4.48 30.59
N ILE A 157 -17.22 5.75 30.84
CA ILE A 157 -15.91 6.20 31.32
C ILE A 157 -15.51 5.56 32.66
N ASP A 158 -16.50 5.16 33.48
CA ASP A 158 -16.30 4.48 34.76
C ASP A 158 -16.09 2.95 34.60
N ASP A 159 -16.20 2.43 33.37
CA ASP A 159 -15.95 1.00 33.11
C ASP A 159 -14.45 0.70 33.25
N PRO A 160 -14.05 -0.30 34.06
CA PRO A 160 -12.64 -0.69 34.16
C PRO A 160 -11.99 -1.03 32.82
N LYS A 161 -12.78 -1.54 31.85
CA LYS A 161 -12.32 -1.83 30.48
C LYS A 161 -11.93 -0.55 29.75
N TYR A 162 -12.65 0.56 29.98
CA TYR A 162 -12.34 1.85 29.38
C TYR A 162 -10.91 2.29 29.69
N ASN A 163 -10.55 2.31 30.98
CA ASN A 163 -9.21 2.70 31.42
C ASN A 163 -8.11 1.74 30.94
N ALA A 164 -8.41 0.43 30.91
CA ALA A 164 -7.47 -0.56 30.39
C ALA A 164 -7.23 -0.38 28.87
N ASN A 165 -8.26 -0.02 28.12
CA ASN A 165 -8.16 0.27 26.69
C ASN A 165 -7.39 1.57 26.43
N GLU A 166 -7.63 2.63 27.24
CA GLU A 166 -6.85 3.89 27.16
C GLU A 166 -5.34 3.64 27.31
N ALA A 167 -4.96 2.78 28.24
CA ALA A 167 -3.55 2.41 28.43
C ALA A 167 -2.99 1.70 27.20
N LYS A 168 -3.73 0.77 26.60
CA LYS A 168 -3.31 0.07 25.36
C LYS A 168 -3.20 1.01 24.17
N ILE A 169 -4.14 1.96 24.03
CA ILE A 169 -4.10 2.98 22.96
C ILE A 169 -2.84 3.81 23.08
N LYS A 170 -2.53 4.32 24.29
CA LYS A 170 -1.32 5.11 24.53
C LYS A 170 -0.05 4.33 24.23
N GLU A 171 0.06 3.10 24.69
CA GLU A 171 1.21 2.22 24.42
C GLU A 171 1.39 2.02 22.90
N ALA A 172 0.32 1.71 22.19
CA ALA A 172 0.39 1.51 20.74
C ALA A 172 0.77 2.80 19.99
N TYR A 173 0.29 3.96 20.44
CA TYR A 173 0.67 5.23 19.85
C TYR A 173 2.11 5.62 20.14
N GLU A 174 2.63 5.33 21.33
CA GLU A 174 4.06 5.50 21.63
C GLU A 174 4.94 4.63 20.71
N LEU A 175 4.50 3.43 20.38
CA LEU A 175 5.19 2.55 19.43
C LEU A 175 5.08 3.05 17.98
N ALA A 176 3.92 3.60 17.58
CA ALA A 176 3.70 4.12 16.22
C ALA A 176 4.44 5.44 15.95
N LYS A 177 4.51 6.32 16.97
CA LYS A 177 5.02 7.70 16.88
C LYS A 177 6.35 7.80 16.13
N PRO A 178 7.44 7.10 16.51
CA PRO A 178 8.75 7.28 15.88
C PRO A 178 8.77 6.92 14.40
N PHE A 179 7.90 6.03 13.96
CA PHE A 179 7.80 5.65 12.56
C PHE A 179 7.20 6.76 11.71
N TYR A 180 6.11 7.38 12.15
CA TYR A 180 5.50 8.50 11.44
C TYR A 180 6.35 9.78 11.51
N GLU A 181 7.04 10.02 12.63
CA GLU A 181 8.01 11.12 12.75
C GLU A 181 9.14 10.95 11.74
N LYS A 182 9.61 9.70 11.53
CA LYS A 182 10.63 9.42 10.53
C LYS A 182 10.11 9.57 9.11
N ALA A 183 8.87 9.17 8.83
CA ALA A 183 8.23 9.42 7.54
C ALA A 183 8.10 10.93 7.26
N LYS A 184 7.68 11.73 8.26
CA LYS A 184 7.64 13.20 8.18
C LYS A 184 9.02 13.82 7.93
N GLU A 185 10.06 13.35 8.62
CA GLU A 185 11.44 13.83 8.42
C GLU A 185 11.92 13.62 6.99
N LEU A 186 11.59 12.48 6.40
CA LEU A 186 12.00 12.11 5.04
C LEU A 186 11.18 12.80 3.96
N GLU A 187 9.89 12.91 4.15
CA GLU A 187 8.95 13.52 3.20
C GLU A 187 7.98 14.49 3.89
N PRO A 188 8.45 15.68 4.30
CA PRO A 188 7.62 16.64 5.06
C PRO A 188 6.40 17.13 4.28
N ASP A 189 6.49 17.22 2.95
CA ASP A 189 5.40 17.70 2.09
C ASP A 189 4.35 16.61 1.80
N ASN A 190 4.67 15.34 2.02
CA ASN A 190 3.78 14.21 1.79
C ASN A 190 2.95 13.88 3.05
N GLN A 191 2.10 14.85 3.46
CA GLN A 191 1.28 14.72 4.67
C GLN A 191 0.32 13.52 4.65
N GLN A 192 0.08 12.90 3.49
CA GLN A 192 -0.82 11.74 3.37
C GLN A 192 -0.31 10.51 4.12
N ILE A 193 1.02 10.34 4.21
CA ILE A 193 1.63 9.17 4.83
C ILE A 193 1.89 9.32 6.34
N TRP A 194 1.77 10.52 6.92
CA TRP A 194 2.09 10.75 8.34
C TRP A 194 1.14 11.74 9.05
N GLY A 195 0.51 12.68 8.32
CA GLY A 195 -0.08 13.88 8.91
C GLY A 195 -1.21 13.59 9.90
N GLN A 196 -2.29 12.95 9.46
CA GLN A 196 -3.45 12.66 10.31
C GLN A 196 -3.10 11.69 11.44
N MET A 197 -2.19 10.75 11.19
CA MET A 197 -1.74 9.79 12.19
C MET A 197 -0.95 10.49 13.32
N LEU A 198 0.00 11.36 12.96
CA LEU A 198 0.73 12.15 13.98
C LEU A 198 -0.17 13.12 14.73
N LEU A 199 -1.09 13.80 14.07
CA LEU A 199 -2.07 14.65 14.75
C LEU A 199 -2.85 13.85 15.81
N ARG A 200 -3.35 12.67 15.47
CA ARG A 200 -4.09 11.81 16.38
C ARG A 200 -3.23 11.31 17.54
N ILE A 201 -2.00 10.88 17.24
CA ILE A 201 -1.02 10.45 18.25
C ILE A 201 -0.70 11.58 19.21
N TYR A 202 -0.34 12.77 18.71
CA TYR A 202 0.01 13.91 19.53
C TYR A 202 -1.17 14.43 20.35
N TRP A 203 -2.37 14.47 19.79
CA TRP A 203 -3.59 14.78 20.55
C TRP A 203 -3.72 13.90 21.80
N THR A 204 -3.39 12.63 21.68
CA THR A 204 -3.54 11.66 22.77
C THR A 204 -2.38 11.70 23.75
N LEU A 205 -1.14 11.89 23.27
CA LEU A 205 0.07 11.77 24.07
C LEU A 205 0.64 13.09 24.54
N ASN A 206 0.62 14.13 23.71
CA ASN A 206 1.29 15.40 23.99
C ASN A 206 0.60 16.59 23.31
N LYS A 207 -0.16 17.33 24.09
CA LYS A 207 -0.93 18.46 23.59
C LYS A 207 -0.07 19.57 22.96
N ALA A 208 1.14 19.82 23.47
CA ALA A 208 2.03 20.85 22.92
C ALA A 208 2.55 20.48 21.51
N GLU A 209 2.89 19.20 21.29
CA GLU A 209 3.27 18.69 19.95
C GLU A 209 2.07 18.74 18.99
N TYR A 210 0.87 18.45 19.47
CA TYR A 210 -0.36 18.55 18.68
C TYR A 210 -0.58 20.00 18.19
N GLU A 211 -0.57 20.99 19.08
CA GLU A 211 -0.79 22.41 18.74
C GLU A 211 0.27 22.93 17.75
N ALA A 212 1.52 22.49 17.91
CA ALA A 212 2.60 22.83 16.99
C ALA A 212 2.39 22.26 15.59
N LEU A 213 2.01 20.97 15.51
CA LEU A 213 1.78 20.28 14.24
C LEU A 213 0.52 20.79 13.52
N GLU A 214 -0.57 21.03 14.26
CA GLU A 214 -1.81 21.61 13.74
C GLU A 214 -1.53 22.95 13.04
N LYS A 215 -0.78 23.82 13.69
CA LYS A 215 -0.36 25.11 13.12
C LYS A 215 0.55 24.94 11.88
N GLU A 216 1.49 23.98 11.91
CA GLU A 216 2.39 23.68 10.78
C GLU A 216 1.59 23.22 9.56
N MET A 217 0.56 22.40 9.77
CA MET A 217 -0.31 21.86 8.69
C MET A 217 -1.37 22.86 8.21
N GLY A 218 -1.50 24.03 8.86
CA GLY A 218 -2.40 25.10 8.41
C GLY A 218 -3.86 24.96 8.87
N TYR A 219 -4.10 24.26 9.98
CA TYR A 219 -5.40 24.17 10.66
C TYR A 219 -5.61 25.29 11.68
#